data_0e87a710c27da2bc09b43f10a7b87eba
#
_entry.id   0e87a710c27da2bc09b43f10a7b87eba
#
_cell.length_a   1.000
_cell.length_b   1.000
_cell.length_c   1.000
_cell.angle_alpha   90.00
_cell.angle_beta   90.00
_cell.angle_gamma   90.00
#
_symmetry.space_group_name_H-M   'P 1'
#
loop_
_entity.id
_entity.type
_entity.pdbx_description
1 polymer ?
#
loop_
_entity_poly.entity_id
_entity_poly.type
_entity_poly.pdbx_seq_one_letter_code
_entity_poly.pdbx_strand_id
1 'polypeptide(L)'
;MASQNAPANARRLLRALIDRGNPVAPDGRISQVAADTGLNEGEIRPAIKYAKAQGWLEDAKFGHTRGWLSITPGGKAAAKSSD
;
A
#
# COMPACT_ATOMS: atom_id res chain seq x y z
N MET A 1 -7.58 -0.37 18.51
CA MET A 1 -6.60 -1.29 17.95
C MET A 1 -6.25 -0.90 16.54
N ALA A 2 -4.97 -0.95 16.23
CA ALA A 2 -4.50 -0.50 14.92
C ALA A 2 -5.15 -1.24 13.76
N SER A 3 -5.47 -2.52 13.94
CA SER A 3 -6.07 -3.35 12.90
C SER A 3 -7.45 -2.86 12.44
N GLN A 4 -8.16 -2.11 13.29
CA GLN A 4 -9.48 -1.61 12.92
C GLN A 4 -9.40 -0.51 11.87
N ASN A 5 -8.25 0.13 11.75
CA ASN A 5 -8.03 1.20 10.80
C ASN A 5 -7.30 0.74 9.54
N ALA A 6 -7.08 -0.56 9.41
CA ALA A 6 -6.31 -1.10 8.28
C ALA A 6 -6.91 -0.69 6.92
N PRO A 7 -8.23 -0.73 6.69
CA PRO A 7 -8.79 -0.31 5.41
C PRO A 7 -8.48 1.15 5.08
N ALA A 8 -8.67 2.05 6.03
CA ALA A 8 -8.41 3.47 5.81
C ALA A 8 -6.91 3.73 5.63
N ASN A 9 -6.08 3.06 6.42
CA ASN A 9 -4.63 3.19 6.34
C ASN A 9 -4.11 2.66 5.00
N ALA A 10 -4.67 1.56 4.54
CA ALA A 10 -4.30 0.99 3.24
C ALA A 10 -4.63 1.95 2.11
N ARG A 11 -5.82 2.56 2.12
CA ARG A 11 -6.20 3.54 1.10
C ARG A 11 -5.31 4.77 1.14
N ARG A 12 -4.96 5.23 2.34
CA ARG A 12 -4.05 6.37 2.50
C ARG A 12 -2.68 6.05 1.90
N LEU A 13 -2.17 4.86 2.17
CA LEU A 13 -0.90 4.41 1.64
C LEU A 13 -0.93 4.36 0.10
N LEU A 14 -1.97 3.76 -0.47
CA LEU A 14 -2.11 3.65 -1.92
C LEU A 14 -2.17 5.04 -2.57
N ARG A 15 -2.92 5.95 -1.99
CA ARG A 15 -3.03 7.31 -2.49
C ARG A 15 -1.67 8.01 -2.49
N ALA A 16 -0.91 7.85 -1.41
CA ALA A 16 0.42 8.45 -1.31
C ALA A 16 1.37 7.88 -2.35
N LEU A 17 1.32 6.58 -2.59
CA LEU A 17 2.16 5.95 -3.61
C LEU A 17 1.82 6.46 -5.01
N ILE A 18 0.55 6.60 -5.31
CA ILE A 18 0.09 7.10 -6.60
C ILE A 18 0.50 8.56 -6.78
N ASP A 19 0.29 9.39 -5.76
CA ASP A 19 0.62 10.81 -5.80
C ASP A 19 2.12 11.04 -6.01
N ARG A 20 2.94 10.12 -5.55
CA ARG A 20 4.39 10.20 -5.71
C ARG A 20 4.89 9.55 -6.99
N GLY A 21 3.97 9.01 -7.80
CA GLY A 21 4.33 8.37 -9.04
C GLY A 21 5.02 7.03 -8.87
N ASN A 22 4.76 6.34 -7.77
CA ASN A 22 5.38 5.05 -7.45
C ASN A 22 4.34 3.93 -7.33
N PRO A 23 3.62 3.62 -8.42
CA PRO A 23 2.61 2.55 -8.38
C PRO A 23 3.23 1.16 -8.26
N VAL A 24 4.53 1.05 -8.45
CA VAL A 24 5.28 -0.19 -8.26
C VAL A 24 6.51 0.18 -7.43
N ALA A 25 6.72 -0.50 -6.33
CA ALA A 25 7.83 -0.18 -5.44
C ALA A 25 8.25 -1.37 -4.60
N PRO A 26 9.52 -1.42 -4.17
CA PRO A 26 9.94 -2.43 -3.21
C PRO A 26 9.24 -2.21 -1.86
N ASP A 27 9.09 -3.30 -1.12
CA ASP A 27 8.41 -3.29 0.16
C ASP A 27 8.99 -2.23 1.11
N GLY A 28 10.30 -2.08 1.13
CA GLY A 28 10.95 -1.07 1.97
C GLY A 28 10.53 0.35 1.62
N ARG A 29 10.36 0.64 0.32
CA ARG A 29 9.92 1.95 -0.12
C ARG A 29 8.46 2.19 0.28
N ILE A 30 7.63 1.15 0.18
CA ILE A 30 6.23 1.24 0.57
C ILE A 30 6.13 1.55 2.05
N SER A 31 6.93 0.87 2.88
CA SER A 31 6.96 1.14 4.32
C SER A 31 7.40 2.57 4.61
N GLN A 32 8.38 3.08 3.87
CA GLN A 32 8.85 4.45 4.03
C GLN A 32 7.75 5.46 3.69
N VAL A 33 7.04 5.23 2.59
CA VAL A 33 5.93 6.10 2.20
C VAL A 33 4.83 6.06 3.25
N ALA A 34 4.54 4.88 3.79
CA ALA A 34 3.55 4.74 4.85
C ALA A 34 3.96 5.54 6.09
N ALA A 35 5.22 5.49 6.47
CA ALA A 35 5.72 6.27 7.61
C ALA A 35 5.58 7.77 7.33
N ASP A 36 5.82 8.20 6.10
CA ASP A 36 5.68 9.60 5.71
C ASP A 36 4.23 10.09 5.80
N THR A 37 3.26 9.19 5.70
CA THR A 37 1.84 9.54 5.85
C THR A 37 1.40 9.59 7.31
N GLY A 38 2.32 9.30 8.24
CA GLY A 38 2.02 9.33 9.66
C GLY A 38 1.65 7.98 10.26
N LEU A 39 1.75 6.91 9.48
CA LEU A 39 1.48 5.57 9.99
C LEU A 39 2.67 5.07 10.80
N ASN A 40 2.42 4.47 11.95
CA ASN A 40 3.48 3.86 12.75
C ASN A 40 3.68 2.40 12.30
N GLU A 41 4.76 1.75 12.79
CA GLU A 41 5.08 0.38 12.39
C GLU A 41 3.94 -0.60 12.65
N GLY A 42 3.22 -0.41 13.74
CA GLY A 42 2.09 -1.27 14.07
C GLY A 42 0.91 -1.09 13.12
N GLU A 43 0.87 0.00 12.37
CA GLU A 43 -0.19 0.28 11.39
C GLU A 43 0.22 -0.07 9.97
N ILE A 44 1.52 0.01 9.66
CA ILE A 44 2.02 -0.21 8.31
C ILE A 44 1.82 -1.65 7.86
N ARG A 45 2.23 -2.61 8.68
CA ARG A 45 2.13 -4.03 8.31
C ARG A 45 0.69 -4.48 8.11
N PRO A 46 -0.23 -4.19 9.03
CA PRO A 46 -1.64 -4.54 8.80
C PRO A 46 -2.23 -3.87 7.57
N ALA A 47 -1.84 -2.64 7.28
CA ALA A 47 -2.33 -1.92 6.10
C ALA A 47 -1.88 -2.60 4.82
N ILE A 48 -0.60 -2.96 4.73
CA ILE A 48 -0.06 -3.65 3.56
C ILE A 48 -0.73 -5.02 3.40
N LYS A 49 -0.84 -5.76 4.50
CA LYS A 49 -1.46 -7.07 4.50
C LYS A 49 -2.93 -6.97 4.06
N TYR A 50 -3.65 -5.98 4.56
CA TYR A 50 -5.03 -5.75 4.17
C TYR A 50 -5.14 -5.45 2.68
N ALA A 51 -4.28 -4.56 2.17
CA ALA A 51 -4.28 -4.20 0.77
C ALA A 51 -4.01 -5.41 -0.12
N LYS A 52 -3.08 -6.28 0.27
CA LYS A 52 -2.82 -7.51 -0.49
C LYS A 52 -4.01 -8.46 -0.43
N ALA A 53 -4.65 -8.60 0.72
CA ALA A 53 -5.81 -9.47 0.88
C ALA A 53 -6.99 -8.98 0.04
N GLN A 54 -7.14 -7.68 -0.12
CA GLN A 54 -8.21 -7.10 -0.93
C GLN A 54 -7.89 -7.12 -2.43
N GLY A 55 -6.68 -7.52 -2.81
CA GLY A 55 -6.28 -7.47 -4.19
C GLY A 55 -5.91 -6.07 -4.66
N TRP A 56 -5.64 -5.14 -3.75
CA TRP A 56 -5.20 -3.78 -4.08
C TRP A 56 -3.71 -3.71 -4.36
N LEU A 57 -2.94 -4.61 -3.77
CA LEU A 57 -1.53 -4.78 -4.01
C LEU A 57 -1.26 -6.22 -4.40
N GLU A 58 -0.32 -6.43 -5.30
CA GLU A 58 0.09 -7.78 -5.69
C GLU A 58 1.59 -7.80 -5.91
N ASP A 59 2.17 -9.00 -5.92
CA ASP A 59 3.59 -9.13 -6.18
C ASP A 59 3.89 -8.72 -7.61
N ALA A 60 4.84 -7.81 -7.78
CA ALA A 60 5.26 -7.37 -9.10
C ALA A 60 6.04 -8.50 -9.79
N LYS A 61 5.72 -8.73 -11.06
CA LYS A 61 6.36 -9.80 -11.84
C LYS A 61 7.33 -9.19 -12.84
N PHE A 62 8.46 -8.72 -12.34
CA PHE A 62 9.49 -8.09 -13.18
C PHE A 62 10.81 -8.84 -13.03
N GLY A 63 10.90 -10.07 -13.50
CA GLY A 63 12.16 -10.79 -13.52
C GLY A 63 12.80 -10.96 -12.14
N HIS A 64 13.78 -10.14 -11.81
CA HIS A 64 14.56 -10.27 -10.58
C HIS A 64 14.02 -9.45 -9.41
N THR A 65 12.86 -8.84 -9.52
CA THR A 65 12.33 -7.96 -8.49
C THR A 65 11.61 -8.74 -7.40
N ARG A 66 12.39 -9.26 -6.46
CA ARG A 66 11.81 -9.88 -5.28
C ARG A 66 11.41 -8.80 -4.29
N GLY A 67 10.27 -9.01 -3.64
CA GLY A 67 9.79 -8.09 -2.63
C GLY A 67 9.22 -6.79 -3.18
N TRP A 68 8.97 -6.72 -4.48
CA TRP A 68 8.31 -5.58 -5.07
C TRP A 68 6.82 -5.81 -5.12
N LEU A 69 6.08 -4.75 -4.85
CA LEU A 69 4.62 -4.77 -4.89
C LEU A 69 4.13 -3.78 -5.94
N SER A 70 3.00 -4.13 -6.54
CA SER A 70 2.38 -3.33 -7.59
C SER A 70 0.96 -3.01 -7.19
N ILE A 71 0.52 -1.77 -7.44
CA ILE A 71 -0.86 -1.38 -7.19
C ILE A 71 -1.71 -1.88 -8.36
N THR A 72 -2.75 -2.66 -8.03
CA THR A 72 -3.67 -3.21 -9.03
C THR A 72 -4.68 -2.15 -9.46
N PRO A 73 -5.44 -2.39 -10.55
CA PRO A 73 -6.56 -1.50 -10.89
C PRO A 73 -7.55 -1.35 -9.74
N GLY A 74 -7.80 -2.44 -8.99
CA GLY A 74 -8.64 -2.37 -7.78
C GLY A 74 -8.05 -1.47 -6.72
N GLY A 75 -6.72 -1.50 -6.57
CA GLY A 75 -6.01 -0.63 -5.65
C GLY A 75 -6.11 0.84 -6.05
N LYS A 76 -6.01 1.12 -7.34
CA LYS A 76 -6.17 2.49 -7.85
C LYS A 76 -7.57 3.01 -7.59
N ALA A 77 -8.59 2.17 -7.80
CA ALA A 77 -9.96 2.53 -7.51
C ALA A 77 -10.17 2.80 -6.02
N ALA A 78 -9.59 1.95 -5.17
CA ALA A 78 -9.68 2.13 -3.73
C ALA A 78 -9.01 3.42 -3.27
N ALA A 79 -7.88 3.78 -3.87
CA ALA A 79 -7.16 5.01 -3.54
C ALA A 79 -7.98 6.25 -3.91
N LYS A 80 -8.76 6.17 -4.98
CA LYS A 80 -9.61 7.27 -5.42
C LYS A 80 -10.90 7.36 -4.61
N SER A 81 -11.25 6.28 -3.94
CA SER A 81 -12.43 6.26 -3.10
C SER A 81 -12.24 7.23 -1.94
N SER A 82 -13.12 8.18 -1.81
CA SER A 82 -13.06 9.12 -0.70
C SER A 82 -13.93 8.61 0.44
N ASP A 83 -13.35 8.52 1.54
CA ASP A 83 -14.09 8.11 2.73
C ASP A 83 -14.27 9.21 3.66
#